data_f9249fd59fc5d8f7678e31cac3c83d4c
#
_entry.id   f9249fd59fc5d8f7678e31cac3c83d4c
#
_cell.length_a   1.000
_cell.length_b   1.000
_cell.length_c   1.000
_cell.angle_alpha   90.00
_cell.angle_beta   90.00
_cell.angle_gamma   90.00
#
_symmetry.space_group_name_H-M   'P 1'
#
loop_
_entity.id
_entity.type
_entity.pdbx_description
1 polymer ?
#
loop_
_entity_poly.entity_id
_entity_poly.type
_entity_poly.pdbx_seq_one_letter_code
_entity_poly.pdbx_strand_id
1 'polypeptide(L)'
;MKVVKLADVVEFNPEKLKKVSLFDTDNFFCDLYCLEPGQSQKVHSHGDSDKVYYVLKGRGMVTVGSEEKELGPDEITIAPAGEDHGVVNHAQAQLVMLVLMAPKP
;
A
#
# COMPACT_ATOMS: atom_id res chain seq x y z
N MET A 1 -18.88 14.65 -8.84
CA MET A 1 -17.91 13.57 -9.08
C MET A 1 -16.57 13.99 -8.48
N LYS A 2 -15.97 13.13 -7.65
CA LYS A 2 -14.65 13.39 -7.11
C LYS A 2 -13.61 12.72 -8.02
N VAL A 3 -12.68 13.50 -8.54
CA VAL A 3 -11.57 13.01 -9.37
C VAL A 3 -10.26 13.43 -8.74
N VAL A 4 -9.35 12.48 -8.56
CA VAL A 4 -8.02 12.75 -8.01
C VAL A 4 -6.97 12.41 -9.05
N LYS A 5 -6.12 13.38 -9.36
CA LYS A 5 -4.93 13.15 -10.18
C LYS A 5 -3.82 12.71 -9.24
N LEU A 6 -3.42 11.45 -9.33
CA LEU A 6 -2.52 10.84 -8.36
C LEU A 6 -1.19 11.59 -8.24
N ALA A 7 -0.64 12.07 -9.35
CA ALA A 7 0.62 12.81 -9.32
C ALA A 7 0.56 14.10 -8.47
N ASP A 8 -0.65 14.67 -8.32
CA ASP A 8 -0.82 15.92 -7.56
C ASP A 8 -0.90 15.68 -6.05
N VAL A 9 -1.11 14.45 -5.61
CA VAL A 9 -1.32 14.13 -4.20
C VAL A 9 -0.23 13.25 -3.60
N VAL A 10 0.73 12.80 -4.39
CA VAL A 10 1.88 12.04 -3.90
C VAL A 10 2.64 12.91 -2.90
N GLU A 11 2.87 12.37 -1.71
CA GLU A 11 3.54 13.08 -0.63
C GLU A 11 4.37 12.08 0.18
N PHE A 12 5.60 12.47 0.51
CA PHE A 12 6.50 11.64 1.30
C PHE A 12 6.79 12.30 2.64
N ASN A 13 7.05 11.48 3.65
CA ASN A 13 7.46 11.95 4.97
C ASN A 13 8.84 11.34 5.28
N PRO A 14 9.84 12.15 5.68
CA PRO A 14 11.19 11.62 5.93
C PRO A 14 11.28 10.69 7.15
N GLU A 15 10.28 10.74 8.04
CA GLU A 15 10.31 9.95 9.28
C GLU A 15 9.65 8.58 9.14
N LYS A 16 8.64 8.46 8.29
CA LYS A 16 7.86 7.23 8.14
C LYS A 16 7.06 7.25 6.85
N LEU A 17 6.54 6.10 6.44
CA LEU A 17 5.66 6.02 5.28
C LEU A 17 4.50 7.02 5.43
N LYS A 18 4.09 7.62 4.32
CA LYS A 18 2.94 8.52 4.26
C LYS A 18 1.78 7.79 3.60
N LYS A 19 0.63 7.78 4.28
CA LYS A 19 -0.63 7.30 3.71
C LYS A 19 -1.46 8.51 3.32
N VAL A 20 -1.77 8.64 2.04
CA VAL A 20 -2.62 9.71 1.53
C VAL A 20 -3.99 9.14 1.25
N SER A 21 -5.02 9.62 1.95
CA SER A 21 -6.38 9.15 1.72
C SER A 21 -6.91 9.70 0.41
N LEU A 22 -7.33 8.81 -0.48
CA LEU A 22 -8.00 9.19 -1.73
C LEU A 22 -9.51 9.14 -1.57
N PHE A 23 -10.03 8.00 -1.14
CA PHE A 23 -11.45 7.77 -0.89
C PHE A 23 -11.62 7.01 0.40
N ASP A 24 -12.55 7.45 1.22
CA ASP A 24 -12.87 6.81 2.49
C ASP A 24 -14.38 6.82 2.65
N THR A 25 -14.98 5.62 2.63
CA THR A 25 -16.44 5.45 2.76
C THR A 25 -16.71 4.45 3.89
N ASP A 26 -17.99 4.19 4.15
CA ASP A 26 -18.37 3.17 5.13
C ASP A 26 -18.00 1.75 4.70
N ASN A 27 -17.78 1.55 3.40
CA ASN A 27 -17.53 0.20 2.82
C ASN A 27 -16.05 -0.11 2.67
N PHE A 28 -15.21 0.90 2.41
CA PHE A 28 -13.81 0.69 2.10
C PHE A 28 -13.01 1.98 2.27
N PHE A 29 -11.69 1.85 2.30
CA PHE A 29 -10.82 2.99 2.03
C PHE A 29 -9.84 2.67 0.90
N CYS A 30 -9.42 3.74 0.22
CA CYS A 30 -8.47 3.66 -0.89
C CYS A 30 -7.41 4.75 -0.66
N ASP A 31 -6.16 4.32 -0.48
CA ASP A 31 -5.04 5.19 -0.11
C ASP A 31 -3.91 5.10 -1.11
N LEU A 32 -3.10 6.15 -1.17
CA LEU A 32 -1.73 6.03 -1.67
C LEU A 32 -0.80 5.78 -0.49
N TYR A 33 0.07 4.79 -0.63
CA TYR A 33 1.20 4.59 0.26
C TYR A 33 2.45 5.13 -0.44
N CYS A 34 3.11 6.07 0.20
CA CYS A 34 4.33 6.69 -0.32
C CYS A 34 5.47 6.38 0.65
N LEU A 35 6.46 5.63 0.19
CA LEU A 35 7.56 5.16 1.01
C LEU A 35 8.89 5.64 0.45
N GLU A 36 9.65 6.35 1.27
CA GLU A 36 11.05 6.63 0.99
C GLU A 36 11.87 5.35 1.16
N PRO A 37 13.09 5.29 0.60
CA PRO A 37 13.97 4.14 0.84
C PRO A 37 14.12 3.82 2.33
N GLY A 38 13.98 2.53 2.68
CA GLY A 38 14.09 2.05 4.05
C GLY A 38 12.79 2.09 4.86
N GLN A 39 11.76 2.76 4.36
CA GLN A 39 10.49 2.82 5.07
C GLN A 39 9.66 1.57 4.85
N SER A 40 8.76 1.28 5.78
CA SER A 40 7.95 0.06 5.74
C SER A 40 6.61 0.25 6.42
N GLN A 41 5.67 -0.62 6.04
CA GLN A 41 4.51 -0.93 6.85
C GLN A 41 4.77 -2.31 7.46
N LYS A 42 4.79 -2.36 8.80
CA LYS A 42 5.07 -3.62 9.52
C LYS A 42 4.04 -4.69 9.16
N VAL A 43 4.51 -5.93 9.12
CA VAL A 43 3.63 -7.08 8.92
C VAL A 43 2.61 -7.14 10.05
N HIS A 44 1.34 -7.22 9.69
CA HIS A 44 0.21 -7.31 10.62
C HIS A 44 -0.97 -7.97 9.88
N SER A 45 -2.05 -8.25 10.60
CA SER A 45 -3.25 -8.82 9.99
C SER A 45 -4.51 -8.07 10.41
N HIS A 46 -5.51 -8.11 9.53
CA HIS A 46 -6.86 -7.63 9.80
C HIS A 46 -7.82 -8.79 9.56
N GLY A 47 -8.61 -9.15 10.57
CA GLY A 47 -9.40 -10.37 10.54
C GLY A 47 -10.46 -10.44 9.44
N ASP A 48 -11.06 -9.31 9.07
CA ASP A 48 -12.25 -9.29 8.21
C ASP A 48 -12.07 -8.57 6.89
N SER A 49 -10.91 -8.00 6.61
CA SER A 49 -10.70 -7.16 5.44
C SER A 49 -9.70 -7.78 4.48
N ASP A 50 -10.06 -7.76 3.19
CA ASP A 50 -9.10 -8.01 2.13
C ASP A 50 -8.34 -6.73 1.83
N LYS A 51 -7.07 -6.84 1.47
CA LYS A 51 -6.22 -5.70 1.15
C LYS A 51 -5.52 -5.89 -0.17
N VAL A 52 -5.70 -4.92 -1.06
CA VAL A 52 -5.07 -4.94 -2.38
C VAL A 52 -3.89 -3.98 -2.38
N TYR A 53 -2.77 -4.43 -2.93
CA TYR A 53 -1.58 -3.62 -3.18
C TYR A 53 -1.33 -3.55 -4.68
N TYR A 54 -1.22 -2.35 -5.21
CA TYR A 54 -0.90 -2.10 -6.62
C TYR A 54 0.27 -1.12 -6.68
N VAL A 55 1.37 -1.51 -7.30
CA VAL A 55 2.55 -0.65 -7.42
C VAL A 55 2.39 0.30 -8.59
N LEU A 56 2.47 1.60 -8.33
CA LEU A 56 2.43 2.64 -9.34
C LEU A 56 3.83 3.03 -9.79
N LYS A 57 4.77 3.12 -8.85
CA LYS A 57 6.13 3.59 -9.11
C LYS A 57 7.08 2.96 -8.09
N GLY A 58 8.26 2.58 -8.57
CA GLY A 58 9.28 1.98 -7.70
C GLY A 58 9.08 0.48 -7.53
N ARG A 59 9.72 -0.09 -6.53
CA ARG A 59 9.67 -1.52 -6.23
C ARG A 59 9.54 -1.72 -4.73
N GLY A 60 8.69 -2.65 -4.32
CA GLY A 60 8.47 -2.95 -2.91
C GLY A 60 8.47 -4.44 -2.63
N MET A 61 9.02 -4.83 -1.49
CA MET A 61 8.94 -6.21 -1.01
C MET A 61 7.65 -6.36 -0.23
N VAL A 62 6.70 -7.13 -0.77
CA VAL A 62 5.38 -7.35 -0.18
C VAL A 62 5.34 -8.71 0.49
N THR A 63 4.84 -8.75 1.72
CA THR A 63 4.58 -9.98 2.46
C THR A 63 3.09 -10.24 2.48
N VAL A 64 2.68 -11.47 2.12
CA VAL A 64 1.32 -11.96 2.27
C VAL A 64 1.39 -13.38 2.82
N GLY A 65 0.87 -13.58 4.03
CA GLY A 65 0.98 -14.85 4.72
C GLY A 65 2.44 -15.21 4.97
N SER A 66 2.87 -16.37 4.48
CA SER A 66 4.25 -16.83 4.60
C SER A 66 5.09 -16.52 3.37
N GLU A 67 4.52 -15.84 2.38
CA GLU A 67 5.20 -15.52 1.13
C GLU A 67 5.72 -14.09 1.13
N GLU A 68 6.84 -13.89 0.47
CA GLU A 68 7.46 -12.58 0.25
C GLU A 68 7.81 -12.46 -1.22
N LYS A 69 7.43 -11.34 -1.84
CA LYS A 69 7.77 -11.12 -3.25
C LYS A 69 7.96 -9.64 -3.52
N GLU A 70 8.98 -9.33 -4.32
CA GLU A 70 9.18 -7.99 -4.82
C GLU A 70 8.20 -7.70 -5.95
N LEU A 71 7.47 -6.59 -5.82
CA LEU A 71 6.56 -6.09 -6.86
C LEU A 71 7.11 -4.81 -7.46
N GLY A 72 6.98 -4.68 -8.76
CA GLY A 72 7.34 -3.47 -9.51
C GLY A 72 6.13 -2.81 -10.14
N PRO A 73 6.34 -1.76 -10.97
CA PRO A 73 5.25 -0.99 -11.57
C PRO A 73 4.24 -1.86 -12.30
N ASP A 74 2.96 -1.55 -12.12
CA ASP A 74 1.82 -2.25 -12.71
C ASP A 74 1.63 -3.69 -12.24
N GLU A 75 2.30 -4.09 -11.15
CA GLU A 75 2.04 -5.37 -10.51
C GLU A 75 1.10 -5.19 -9.32
N ILE A 76 0.23 -6.15 -9.14
CA ILE A 76 -0.84 -6.10 -8.14
C ILE A 76 -0.92 -7.44 -7.40
N THR A 77 -1.22 -7.37 -6.10
CA THR A 77 -1.48 -8.55 -5.29
C THR A 77 -2.58 -8.29 -4.28
N ILE A 78 -3.09 -9.34 -3.68
CA ILE A 78 -4.09 -9.27 -2.64
C ILE A 78 -3.62 -10.01 -1.39
N ALA A 79 -3.86 -9.42 -0.24
CA ALA A 79 -3.76 -10.08 1.05
C ALA A 79 -5.18 -10.40 1.51
N PRO A 80 -5.60 -11.68 1.43
CA PRO A 80 -6.94 -12.07 1.90
C PRO A 80 -7.12 -11.79 3.38
N ALA A 81 -8.37 -11.63 3.79
CA ALA A 81 -8.73 -11.42 5.19
C ALA A 81 -8.08 -12.48 6.08
N GLY A 82 -7.53 -12.05 7.21
CA GLY A 82 -6.86 -12.93 8.17
C GLY A 82 -5.40 -13.26 7.87
N GLU A 83 -4.92 -12.99 6.67
CA GLU A 83 -3.52 -13.21 6.33
C GLU A 83 -2.63 -12.04 6.78
N ASP A 84 -1.44 -12.37 7.27
CA ASP A 84 -0.43 -11.35 7.57
C ASP A 84 -0.05 -10.61 6.29
N HIS A 85 0.19 -9.31 6.38
CA HIS A 85 0.62 -8.52 5.24
C HIS A 85 1.46 -7.33 5.67
N GLY A 86 2.33 -6.91 4.79
CA GLY A 86 3.18 -5.74 4.98
C GLY A 86 3.99 -5.43 3.73
N VAL A 87 4.69 -4.31 3.75
CA VAL A 87 5.54 -3.90 2.64
C VAL A 87 6.78 -3.17 3.15
N VAL A 88 7.90 -3.38 2.48
CA VAL A 88 9.17 -2.69 2.76
C VAL A 88 9.70 -2.11 1.46
N ASN A 89 10.12 -0.86 1.50
CA ASN A 89 10.88 -0.25 0.42
C ASN A 89 12.38 -0.42 0.73
N HIS A 90 12.99 -1.48 0.23
CA HIS A 90 14.42 -1.73 0.39
C HIS A 90 15.24 -1.28 -0.83
N ALA A 91 14.59 -0.64 -1.80
CA ALA A 91 15.25 -0.09 -2.98
C ALA A 91 15.84 1.30 -2.70
N GLN A 92 16.56 1.84 -3.67
CA GLN A 92 17.18 3.17 -3.57
C GLN A 92 16.25 4.29 -4.06
N ALA A 93 15.09 3.95 -4.63
CA ALA A 93 14.14 4.90 -5.18
C ALA A 93 12.85 4.91 -4.36
N GLN A 94 12.07 5.98 -4.50
CA GLN A 94 10.77 6.11 -3.86
C GLN A 94 9.78 5.08 -4.39
N LEU A 95 8.90 4.61 -3.52
CA LEU A 95 7.85 3.64 -3.83
C LEU A 95 6.49 4.30 -3.64
N VAL A 96 5.62 4.19 -4.63
CA VAL A 96 4.24 4.67 -4.56
C VAL A 96 3.32 3.51 -4.91
N MET A 97 2.37 3.24 -4.02
CA MET A 97 1.42 2.14 -4.15
C MET A 97 -0.01 2.63 -3.96
N LEU A 98 -0.92 2.05 -4.73
CA LEU A 98 -2.35 2.20 -4.48
C LEU A 98 -2.78 1.05 -3.58
N VAL A 99 -3.47 1.36 -2.50
CA VAL A 99 -3.89 0.37 -1.50
C VAL A 99 -5.39 0.51 -1.26
N LEU A 100 -6.10 -0.60 -1.43
CA LEU A 100 -7.54 -0.68 -1.19
C LEU A 100 -7.80 -1.70 -0.10
N MET A 101 -8.66 -1.38 0.85
CA MET A 101 -9.04 -2.31 1.91
C MET A 101 -10.56 -2.33 2.05
N ALA A 102 -11.14 -3.53 1.95
CA ALA A 102 -12.58 -3.74 2.05
C ALA A 102 -12.90 -5.10 2.66
N PRO A 103 -13.98 -5.22 3.46
CA PRO A 103 -14.72 -4.12 4.05
C PRO A 103 -13.82 -3.26 4.93
N LYS A 104 -14.24 -2.04 5.18
CA LYS A 104 -13.48 -1.11 6.03
C LYS A 104 -13.31 -1.69 7.44
N PRO A 105 -12.06 -1.80 7.93
CA PRO A 105 -11.80 -2.34 9.27
C PRO A 105 -12.26 -1.41 10.40
#